data_ab3389959ddbd73ab8cc07dc317ee2a2
#
_entry.id   ab3389959ddbd73ab8cc07dc317ee2a2
#
_cell.length_a   1.000
_cell.length_b   1.000
_cell.length_c   1.000
_cell.angle_alpha   90.00
_cell.angle_beta   90.00
_cell.angle_gamma   90.00
#
_symmetry.space_group_name_H-M   'P 1'
#
loop_
_entity.id
_entity.type
_entity.pdbx_description
1 polymer ?
#
loop_
_entity_poly.entity_id
_entity_poly.type
_entity_poly.pdbx_seq_one_letter_code
_entity_poly.pdbx_strand_id
1 'polypeptide(L)'
;AGKSLLESGVPITNSVLAQKCPDFLEFYQHKNLSNSIITSDETQEEAPETPQETFERVYSLINEQLADDLLTEVLNQTPAFFEQLVVDLMKAMNYGEGFVTKYSGDDGIDGIVHEDKLGFNLIYIQAKRWKPDVTISKPELQKFAGAMMGPPKVDKGLFITTAKFSPKAKEFANAQHIILVDGKRLTELMIEYGVGVSTQKAYLVKRVDGDYFSDN
;
A
#
# COMPACT_ATOMS: atom_id res chain seq x y z
N ALA A 1 -23.49 29.06 -8.59
CA ALA A 1 -24.28 27.81 -8.56
C ALA A 1 -24.05 27.01 -7.26
N GLY A 2 -22.82 26.76 -6.79
CA GLY A 2 -22.53 25.92 -5.60
C GLY A 2 -23.10 26.45 -4.26
N LYS A 3 -23.09 27.77 -4.01
CA LYS A 3 -23.64 28.36 -2.78
C LYS A 3 -25.17 28.21 -2.68
N SER A 4 -25.88 28.31 -3.78
CA SER A 4 -27.34 28.17 -3.84
C SER A 4 -27.83 26.74 -3.59
N LEU A 5 -27.02 25.74 -3.88
CA LEU A 5 -27.30 24.30 -3.62
C LEU A 5 -27.15 23.95 -2.13
N LEU A 6 -26.16 24.54 -1.44
CA LEU A 6 -25.96 24.34 0.01
C LEU A 6 -27.11 24.94 0.85
N GLU A 7 -27.72 26.04 0.38
CA GLU A 7 -28.84 26.68 1.07
C GLU A 7 -30.19 25.98 0.87
N SER A 8 -30.31 25.08 -0.12
CA SER A 8 -31.56 24.39 -0.43
C SER A 8 -31.85 23.14 0.39
N GLY A 9 -30.94 22.66 1.24
CA GLY A 9 -31.11 21.49 2.11
C GLY A 9 -31.30 20.15 1.36
N VAL A 10 -31.10 20.13 0.05
CA VAL A 10 -31.22 18.92 -0.77
C VAL A 10 -29.92 18.13 -0.68
N PRO A 11 -29.95 16.80 -0.47
CA PRO A 11 -28.73 15.98 -0.45
C PRO A 11 -27.97 16.11 -1.76
N ILE A 12 -26.70 16.51 -1.68
CA ILE A 12 -25.83 16.73 -2.83
C ILE A 12 -25.41 15.37 -3.37
N THR A 13 -26.11 14.92 -4.42
CA THR A 13 -25.77 13.71 -5.17
C THR A 13 -25.24 14.07 -6.57
N ASN A 14 -24.49 13.17 -7.19
CA ASN A 14 -23.96 13.38 -8.55
C ASN A 14 -25.07 13.69 -9.57
N SER A 15 -26.28 13.11 -9.41
CA SER A 15 -27.43 13.39 -10.28
C SER A 15 -27.97 14.82 -10.10
N VAL A 16 -27.97 15.34 -8.88
CA VAL A 16 -28.37 16.73 -8.57
C VAL A 16 -27.35 17.72 -9.09
N LEU A 17 -26.05 17.42 -8.96
CA LEU A 17 -24.96 18.22 -9.51
C LEU A 17 -25.00 18.25 -11.04
N ALA A 18 -25.25 17.12 -11.69
CA ALA A 18 -25.36 17.02 -13.15
C ALA A 18 -26.54 17.85 -13.70
N GLN A 19 -27.66 17.93 -12.98
CA GLN A 19 -28.83 18.74 -13.42
C GLN A 19 -28.67 20.24 -13.20
N LYS A 20 -27.94 20.67 -12.17
CA LYS A 20 -27.90 22.08 -11.74
C LYS A 20 -26.57 22.78 -12.03
N CYS A 21 -25.53 22.07 -12.41
CA CYS A 21 -24.20 22.62 -12.70
C CYS A 21 -23.70 22.08 -14.05
N PRO A 22 -23.91 22.79 -15.17
CA PRO A 22 -23.42 22.39 -16.49
C PRO A 22 -21.91 22.10 -16.53
N ASP A 23 -21.12 22.94 -15.84
CA ASP A 23 -19.66 22.81 -15.74
C ASP A 23 -19.22 21.48 -15.08
N PHE A 24 -20.08 20.89 -14.22
CA PHE A 24 -19.83 19.59 -13.60
C PHE A 24 -19.97 18.45 -14.62
N LEU A 25 -20.87 18.55 -15.56
CA LEU A 25 -21.02 17.60 -16.68
C LEU A 25 -19.81 17.62 -17.62
N GLU A 26 -19.30 18.82 -17.95
CA GLU A 26 -18.09 18.96 -18.76
C GLU A 26 -16.85 18.38 -18.04
N PHE A 27 -16.69 18.65 -16.75
CA PHE A 27 -15.61 18.08 -15.95
C PHE A 27 -15.69 16.54 -15.88
N TYR A 28 -16.88 15.98 -15.73
CA TYR A 28 -17.10 14.54 -15.67
C TYR A 28 -16.89 13.86 -17.03
N GLN A 29 -17.28 14.53 -18.12
CA GLN A 29 -17.07 14.06 -19.49
C GLN A 29 -15.58 14.15 -19.88
N HIS A 30 -14.86 15.21 -19.51
CA HIS A 30 -13.42 15.32 -19.75
C HIS A 30 -12.60 14.28 -18.99
N LYS A 31 -13.02 13.91 -17.77
CA LYS A 31 -12.34 12.85 -16.99
C LYS A 31 -12.56 11.45 -17.59
N ASN A 32 -13.70 11.21 -18.19
CA ASN A 32 -13.97 9.97 -18.91
C ASN A 32 -13.32 9.90 -20.30
N LEU A 33 -13.12 11.07 -20.97
CA LEU A 33 -12.44 11.15 -22.26
C LEU A 33 -10.91 11.00 -22.15
N SER A 34 -10.31 11.31 -20.99
CA SER A 34 -8.87 11.11 -20.78
C SER A 34 -8.48 9.63 -20.62
N ASN A 35 -9.44 8.75 -20.35
CA ASN A 35 -9.23 7.30 -20.29
C ASN A 35 -9.58 6.56 -21.60
N SER A 36 -10.04 7.27 -22.64
CA SER A 36 -10.51 6.64 -23.88
C SER A 36 -9.70 6.94 -25.13
N ILE A 37 -8.44 7.39 -25.00
CA ILE A 37 -7.54 7.51 -26.15
C ILE A 37 -6.45 6.45 -26.03
N ILE A 38 -6.77 5.19 -26.30
CA ILE A 38 -5.90 4.21 -26.97
C ILE A 38 -6.79 3.15 -27.64
N THR A 39 -6.67 3.09 -28.96
CA THR A 39 -7.01 2.04 -29.92
C THR A 39 -8.49 1.79 -30.27
N SER A 40 -8.81 2.24 -31.47
CA SER A 40 -9.74 1.61 -32.39
C SER A 40 -9.29 0.17 -32.69
N ASP A 41 -10.03 -0.84 -32.26
CA ASP A 41 -10.63 -1.87 -33.10
C ASP A 41 -11.32 -2.94 -32.21
N GLU A 42 -12.45 -3.46 -32.73
CA GLU A 42 -13.27 -4.55 -32.17
C GLU A 42 -14.15 -4.20 -30.97
N THR A 43 -15.37 -3.82 -31.27
CA THR A 43 -16.55 -3.88 -30.40
C THR A 43 -16.81 -5.31 -29.93
N GLN A 44 -16.18 -5.70 -28.82
CA GLN A 44 -16.72 -6.72 -27.93
C GLN A 44 -17.71 -5.98 -27.00
N GLU A 45 -18.99 -6.29 -27.11
CA GLU A 45 -19.97 -5.93 -26.10
C GLU A 45 -19.57 -6.61 -24.81
N GLU A 46 -18.86 -5.88 -23.93
CA GLU A 46 -18.60 -6.34 -22.57
C GLU A 46 -19.95 -6.55 -21.89
N ALA A 47 -20.20 -7.77 -21.41
CA ALA A 47 -21.39 -8.07 -20.65
C ALA A 47 -21.49 -7.09 -19.45
N PRO A 48 -22.70 -6.63 -19.10
CA PRO A 48 -22.86 -5.66 -18.00
C PRO A 48 -22.30 -6.23 -16.70
N GLU A 49 -21.42 -5.46 -16.06
CA GLU A 49 -20.79 -5.79 -14.77
C GLU A 49 -21.86 -6.19 -13.74
N THR A 50 -21.65 -7.28 -13.05
CA THR A 50 -22.54 -7.67 -11.94
C THR A 50 -22.39 -6.71 -10.76
N PRO A 51 -23.39 -6.61 -9.87
CA PRO A 51 -23.27 -5.79 -8.65
C PRO A 51 -22.07 -6.15 -7.78
N GLN A 52 -21.67 -7.42 -7.76
CA GLN A 52 -20.51 -7.90 -7.01
C GLN A 52 -19.19 -7.42 -7.64
N GLU A 53 -19.03 -7.56 -8.95
CA GLU A 53 -17.87 -7.05 -9.68
C GLU A 53 -17.74 -5.53 -9.53
N THR A 54 -18.85 -4.81 -9.62
CA THR A 54 -18.89 -3.36 -9.36
C THR A 54 -18.41 -3.03 -7.93
N PHE A 55 -18.88 -3.80 -6.93
CA PHE A 55 -18.47 -3.60 -5.54
C PHE A 55 -16.97 -3.85 -5.36
N GLU A 56 -16.44 -4.95 -5.89
CA GLU A 56 -15.03 -5.31 -5.80
C GLU A 56 -14.15 -4.25 -6.48
N ARG A 57 -14.55 -3.75 -7.64
CA ARG A 57 -13.85 -2.67 -8.34
C ARG A 57 -13.85 -1.36 -7.55
N VAL A 58 -14.99 -0.96 -6.99
CA VAL A 58 -15.08 0.26 -6.17
C VAL A 58 -14.27 0.11 -4.89
N TYR A 59 -14.29 -1.05 -4.26
CA TYR A 59 -13.49 -1.35 -3.07
C TYR A 59 -11.99 -1.29 -3.35
N SER A 60 -11.54 -1.82 -4.49
CA SER A 60 -10.15 -1.69 -4.93
C SER A 60 -9.73 -0.23 -5.10
N LEU A 61 -10.56 0.59 -5.75
CA LEU A 61 -10.28 2.03 -5.91
C LEU A 61 -10.18 2.77 -4.57
N ILE A 62 -11.03 2.42 -3.60
CA ILE A 62 -10.97 2.99 -2.24
C ILE A 62 -9.64 2.62 -1.56
N ASN A 63 -9.22 1.36 -1.68
CA ASN A 63 -7.95 0.92 -1.10
C ASN A 63 -6.73 1.53 -1.82
N GLU A 64 -6.78 1.70 -3.13
CA GLU A 64 -5.73 2.39 -3.89
C GLU A 64 -5.59 3.85 -3.42
N GLN A 65 -6.70 4.57 -3.26
CA GLN A 65 -6.68 5.93 -2.73
C GLN A 65 -6.13 5.98 -1.30
N LEU A 66 -6.57 5.06 -0.43
CA LEU A 66 -6.07 4.95 0.93
C LEU A 66 -4.56 4.65 0.96
N ALA A 67 -4.05 3.82 0.05
CA ALA A 67 -2.64 3.52 -0.07
C ALA A 67 -1.81 4.77 -0.46
N ASP A 68 -2.32 5.59 -1.39
CA ASP A 68 -1.68 6.84 -1.80
C ASP A 68 -1.67 7.87 -0.65
N ASP A 69 -2.78 7.99 0.08
CA ASP A 69 -2.89 8.86 1.26
C ASP A 69 -1.91 8.42 2.35
N LEU A 70 -1.84 7.11 2.64
CA LEU A 70 -0.88 6.54 3.60
C LEU A 70 0.56 6.81 3.20
N LEU A 71 0.91 6.60 1.93
CA LEU A 71 2.26 6.88 1.45
C LEU A 71 2.64 8.35 1.65
N THR A 72 1.68 9.24 1.40
CA THR A 72 1.85 10.68 1.62
C THR A 72 2.09 10.98 3.11
N GLU A 73 1.30 10.40 4.00
CA GLU A 73 1.47 10.57 5.44
C GLU A 73 2.81 10.02 5.94
N VAL A 74 3.24 8.86 5.45
CA VAL A 74 4.56 8.28 5.77
C VAL A 74 5.70 9.19 5.30
N LEU A 75 5.57 9.80 4.13
CA LEU A 75 6.56 10.73 3.59
C LEU A 75 6.66 12.04 4.38
N ASN A 76 5.59 12.45 5.05
CA ASN A 76 5.57 13.63 5.92
C ASN A 76 6.23 13.39 7.28
N GLN A 77 6.46 12.13 7.67
CA GLN A 77 7.08 11.79 8.95
C GLN A 77 8.60 11.90 8.92
N THR A 78 9.23 11.80 10.09
CA THR A 78 10.70 11.77 10.21
C THR A 78 11.26 10.41 9.78
N PRO A 79 12.56 10.33 9.40
CA PRO A 79 13.21 9.03 9.16
C PRO A 79 13.12 8.07 10.35
N ALA A 80 13.34 8.56 11.57
CA ALA A 80 13.25 7.76 12.79
C ALA A 80 11.83 7.18 13.02
N PHE A 81 10.80 7.95 12.69
CA PHE A 81 9.42 7.44 12.70
C PHE A 81 9.25 6.30 11.69
N PHE A 82 9.83 6.44 10.50
CA PHE A 82 9.74 5.41 9.46
C PHE A 82 10.40 4.10 9.88
N GLU A 83 11.56 4.16 10.53
CA GLU A 83 12.25 2.99 11.11
C GLU A 83 11.36 2.29 12.15
N GLN A 84 10.75 3.06 13.05
CA GLN A 84 9.82 2.52 14.05
C GLN A 84 8.56 1.94 13.41
N LEU A 85 7.97 2.61 12.42
CA LEU A 85 6.82 2.11 11.66
C LEU A 85 7.09 0.73 11.06
N VAL A 86 8.28 0.53 10.48
CA VAL A 86 8.66 -0.75 9.87
C VAL A 86 8.74 -1.85 10.93
N VAL A 87 9.31 -1.58 12.09
CA VAL A 87 9.37 -2.53 13.20
C VAL A 87 7.96 -2.85 13.72
N ASP A 88 7.10 -1.85 13.84
CA ASP A 88 5.71 -2.04 14.28
C ASP A 88 4.90 -2.84 13.26
N LEU A 89 5.13 -2.63 11.96
CA LEU A 89 4.54 -3.43 10.89
C LEU A 89 4.99 -4.89 10.98
N MET A 90 6.28 -5.17 11.19
CA MET A 90 6.77 -6.53 11.35
C MET A 90 6.14 -7.23 12.56
N LYS A 91 5.92 -6.51 13.67
CA LYS A 91 5.19 -7.03 14.83
C LYS A 91 3.72 -7.31 14.52
N ALA A 92 3.04 -6.40 13.83
CA ALA A 92 1.65 -6.59 13.39
C ALA A 92 1.50 -7.80 12.46
N MET A 93 2.49 -8.07 11.61
CA MET A 93 2.61 -9.24 10.75
C MET A 93 2.98 -10.53 11.52
N ASN A 94 3.16 -10.44 12.83
CA ASN A 94 3.50 -11.56 13.73
C ASN A 94 4.90 -12.18 13.48
N TYR A 95 5.85 -11.37 13.01
CA TYR A 95 7.26 -11.78 12.89
C TYR A 95 8.04 -11.76 14.22
N GLY A 96 7.33 -11.64 15.34
CA GLY A 96 7.92 -11.64 16.67
C GLY A 96 8.35 -10.26 17.17
N GLU A 97 9.25 -10.26 18.15
CA GLU A 97 9.68 -9.01 18.79
C GLU A 97 10.81 -8.35 17.98
N GLY A 98 10.69 -7.05 17.77
CA GLY A 98 11.67 -6.25 17.06
C GLY A 98 11.96 -4.94 17.76
N PHE A 99 13.12 -4.36 17.47
CA PHE A 99 13.51 -3.05 17.95
C PHE A 99 14.32 -2.30 16.88
N VAL A 100 14.20 -0.98 16.92
CA VAL A 100 15.03 -0.09 16.11
C VAL A 100 16.43 -0.08 16.71
N THR A 101 17.45 -0.27 15.89
CA THR A 101 18.84 -0.21 16.33
C THR A 101 19.24 1.23 16.58
N LYS A 102 19.84 1.52 17.75
CA LYS A 102 20.44 2.83 18.04
C LYS A 102 21.88 2.94 17.48
N TYR A 103 22.22 2.13 16.51
CA TYR A 103 23.55 2.19 15.91
C TYR A 103 23.64 3.45 15.05
N SER A 104 24.12 4.52 15.64
CA SER A 104 24.58 5.73 14.96
C SER A 104 25.96 5.46 14.33
N GLY A 105 26.01 4.58 13.37
CA GLY A 105 27.22 4.27 12.64
C GLY A 105 26.86 3.54 11.37
N ASP A 106 27.27 4.05 10.26
CA ASP A 106 27.24 3.71 8.84
C ASP A 106 26.99 2.26 8.37
N ASP A 107 26.60 1.34 9.25
CA ASP A 107 26.49 -0.10 8.94
C ASP A 107 25.21 -0.49 8.19
N GLY A 108 24.28 0.47 8.00
CA GLY A 108 23.10 0.24 7.14
C GLY A 108 22.09 -0.76 7.68
N ILE A 109 21.98 -0.92 9.00
CA ILE A 109 20.97 -1.73 9.68
C ILE A 109 20.17 -0.83 10.61
N ASP A 110 18.91 -0.58 10.27
CA ASP A 110 18.02 0.32 10.99
C ASP A 110 17.15 -0.40 12.03
N GLY A 111 16.97 -1.72 11.87
CA GLY A 111 16.19 -2.53 12.79
C GLY A 111 16.61 -4.00 12.80
N ILE A 112 16.29 -4.68 13.89
CA ILE A 112 16.47 -6.13 14.07
C ILE A 112 15.15 -6.69 14.57
N VAL A 113 14.71 -7.78 13.94
CA VAL A 113 13.52 -8.53 14.37
C VAL A 113 13.95 -9.97 14.68
N HIS A 114 13.54 -10.46 15.85
CA HIS A 114 13.66 -11.86 16.23
C HIS A 114 12.47 -12.63 15.68
N GLU A 115 12.70 -13.56 14.74
CA GLU A 115 11.62 -14.35 14.14
C GLU A 115 11.04 -15.37 15.11
N ASP A 116 11.82 -15.79 16.10
CA ASP A 116 11.44 -16.77 17.12
C ASP A 116 11.63 -16.21 18.54
N LYS A 117 10.90 -16.80 19.50
CA LYS A 117 10.92 -16.38 20.90
C LYS A 117 12.28 -16.55 21.60
N LEU A 118 13.15 -17.38 21.06
CA LEU A 118 14.48 -17.67 21.62
C LEU A 118 15.56 -16.81 20.97
N GLY A 119 15.26 -16.13 19.86
CA GLY A 119 16.17 -15.23 19.18
C GLY A 119 17.24 -15.95 18.33
N PHE A 120 17.00 -17.20 17.92
CA PHE A 120 17.94 -17.91 17.04
C PHE A 120 17.92 -17.36 15.63
N ASN A 121 16.76 -16.93 15.14
CA ASN A 121 16.61 -16.39 13.81
C ASN A 121 16.44 -14.86 13.86
N LEU A 122 17.36 -14.16 13.24
CA LEU A 122 17.34 -12.71 13.14
C LEU A 122 17.01 -12.28 11.71
N ILE A 123 16.24 -11.20 11.60
CA ILE A 123 15.99 -10.48 10.35
C ILE A 123 16.59 -9.09 10.52
N TYR A 124 17.56 -8.74 9.66
CA TYR A 124 18.06 -7.37 9.59
C TYR A 124 17.17 -6.54 8.67
N ILE A 125 16.90 -5.32 9.09
CA ILE A 125 16.03 -4.37 8.39
C ILE A 125 16.84 -3.14 8.02
N GLN A 126 16.74 -2.74 6.75
CA GLN A 126 17.15 -1.43 6.26
C GLN A 126 15.90 -0.69 5.80
N ALA A 127 15.66 0.49 6.37
CA ALA A 127 14.52 1.33 6.07
C ALA A 127 14.97 2.64 5.39
N LYS A 128 14.53 2.91 4.17
CA LYS A 128 14.91 4.12 3.40
C LYS A 128 13.68 4.91 3.00
N ARG A 129 13.36 5.97 3.76
CA ARG A 129 12.30 6.90 3.44
C ARG A 129 12.78 7.90 2.37
N TRP A 130 12.69 7.50 1.12
CA TRP A 130 13.06 8.30 -0.04
C TRP A 130 11.81 8.70 -0.84
N LYS A 131 11.93 9.77 -1.67
CA LYS A 131 10.83 10.21 -2.51
C LYS A 131 10.41 9.10 -3.48
N PRO A 132 9.10 8.97 -3.83
CA PRO A 132 8.59 7.90 -4.70
C PRO A 132 9.13 7.92 -6.14
N ASP A 133 9.62 9.07 -6.60
CA ASP A 133 10.28 9.27 -7.90
C ASP A 133 11.72 8.79 -7.93
N VAL A 134 12.33 8.54 -6.77
CA VAL A 134 13.69 7.99 -6.66
C VAL A 134 13.66 6.48 -6.88
N THR A 135 14.76 5.96 -7.42
CA THR A 135 14.92 4.51 -7.65
C THR A 135 16.15 3.99 -6.89
N ILE A 136 15.91 3.02 -5.99
CA ILE A 136 16.97 2.30 -5.29
C ILE A 136 17.77 1.47 -6.28
N SER A 137 19.06 1.67 -6.31
CA SER A 137 19.98 0.98 -7.21
C SER A 137 20.69 -0.19 -6.55
N LYS A 138 21.30 -1.08 -7.36
CA LYS A 138 22.07 -2.23 -6.87
C LYS A 138 23.13 -1.89 -5.81
N PRO A 139 23.93 -0.80 -5.92
CA PRO A 139 24.91 -0.44 -4.90
C PRO A 139 24.34 -0.25 -3.49
N GLU A 140 23.12 0.26 -3.35
CA GLU A 140 22.49 0.40 -2.03
C GLU A 140 22.22 -0.98 -1.39
N LEU A 141 21.76 -1.95 -2.19
CA LEU A 141 21.57 -3.32 -1.72
C LEU A 141 22.88 -4.05 -1.44
N GLN A 142 23.95 -3.74 -2.18
CA GLN A 142 25.28 -4.29 -1.92
C GLN A 142 25.83 -3.81 -0.56
N LYS A 143 25.59 -2.55 -0.20
CA LYS A 143 25.94 -2.03 1.13
C LYS A 143 25.18 -2.78 2.22
N PHE A 144 23.86 -2.96 2.06
CA PHE A 144 23.05 -3.70 3.03
C PHE A 144 23.46 -5.17 3.12
N ALA A 145 23.70 -5.85 2.01
CA ALA A 145 24.22 -7.22 2.02
C ALA A 145 25.59 -7.32 2.72
N GLY A 146 26.44 -6.32 2.56
CA GLY A 146 27.71 -6.22 3.30
C GLY A 146 27.50 -6.10 4.81
N ALA A 147 26.56 -5.28 5.25
CA ALA A 147 26.19 -5.14 6.65
C ALA A 147 25.65 -6.44 7.26
N MET A 148 24.87 -7.22 6.51
CA MET A 148 24.36 -8.53 6.94
C MET A 148 25.47 -9.56 7.19
N MET A 149 26.63 -9.41 6.57
CA MET A 149 27.80 -10.30 6.77
C MET A 149 28.61 -9.95 8.01
N GLY A 150 28.33 -8.81 8.67
CA GLY A 150 28.96 -8.42 9.93
C GLY A 150 28.57 -9.34 11.10
N PRO A 151 29.29 -9.25 12.26
CA PRO A 151 28.94 -10.04 13.45
C PRO A 151 27.74 -9.43 14.22
N PRO A 152 26.69 -10.24 14.54
CA PRO A 152 26.48 -11.61 14.08
C PRO A 152 26.05 -11.66 12.62
N LYS A 153 26.56 -12.62 11.86
CA LYS A 153 26.10 -12.84 10.49
C LYS A 153 24.63 -13.24 10.47
N VAL A 154 23.85 -12.59 9.61
CA VAL A 154 22.42 -12.85 9.43
C VAL A 154 22.12 -13.19 7.99
N ASP A 155 21.34 -14.23 7.78
CA ASP A 155 21.01 -14.74 6.44
C ASP A 155 19.68 -14.19 5.90
N LYS A 156 18.89 -13.47 6.73
CA LYS A 156 17.61 -12.89 6.36
C LYS A 156 17.67 -11.37 6.41
N GLY A 157 17.38 -10.73 5.29
CA GLY A 157 17.36 -9.27 5.17
C GLY A 157 16.04 -8.76 4.60
N LEU A 158 15.54 -7.67 5.17
CA LEU A 158 14.42 -6.90 4.65
C LEU A 158 14.90 -5.49 4.30
N PHE A 159 14.83 -5.13 3.02
CA PHE A 159 15.05 -3.77 2.58
C PHE A 159 13.70 -3.13 2.22
N ILE A 160 13.30 -2.13 2.98
CA ILE A 160 12.01 -1.46 2.83
C ILE A 160 12.19 0.01 2.50
N THR A 161 11.40 0.53 1.59
CA THR A 161 11.49 1.92 1.14
C THR A 161 10.15 2.47 0.69
N THR A 162 10.01 3.79 0.71
CA THR A 162 8.91 4.53 0.07
C THR A 162 9.14 4.78 -1.43
N ALA A 163 10.34 4.47 -1.93
CA ALA A 163 10.76 4.60 -3.33
C ALA A 163 10.53 3.30 -4.13
N LYS A 164 11.04 3.25 -5.35
CA LYS A 164 10.99 2.06 -6.23
C LYS A 164 12.36 1.38 -6.31
N PHE A 165 12.39 0.12 -6.72
CA PHE A 165 13.63 -0.61 -6.96
C PHE A 165 13.92 -0.75 -8.45
N SER A 166 15.17 -0.57 -8.86
CA SER A 166 15.62 -0.86 -10.22
C SER A 166 15.59 -2.36 -10.52
N PRO A 167 15.47 -2.78 -11.80
CA PRO A 167 15.53 -4.20 -12.17
C PRO A 167 16.80 -4.88 -11.67
N LYS A 168 17.97 -4.24 -11.80
CA LYS A 168 19.25 -4.76 -11.32
C LYS A 168 19.31 -4.89 -9.79
N ALA A 169 18.59 -4.03 -9.05
CA ALA A 169 18.45 -4.15 -7.61
C ALA A 169 17.61 -5.38 -7.23
N LYS A 170 16.48 -5.60 -7.93
CA LYS A 170 15.61 -6.77 -7.72
C LYS A 170 16.33 -8.08 -8.00
N GLU A 171 17.08 -8.16 -9.10
CA GLU A 171 17.90 -9.34 -9.43
C GLU A 171 18.95 -9.63 -8.36
N PHE A 172 19.66 -8.60 -7.89
CA PHE A 172 20.66 -8.75 -6.84
C PHE A 172 20.04 -9.19 -5.52
N ALA A 173 18.93 -8.58 -5.09
CA ALA A 173 18.25 -8.95 -3.86
C ALA A 173 17.78 -10.40 -3.87
N ASN A 174 17.20 -10.86 -4.98
CA ASN A 174 16.77 -12.24 -5.14
C ASN A 174 17.95 -13.23 -5.00
N ALA A 175 19.10 -12.90 -5.59
CA ALA A 175 20.30 -13.73 -5.49
C ALA A 175 20.91 -13.74 -4.07
N GLN A 176 20.64 -12.75 -3.25
CA GLN A 176 21.12 -12.62 -1.86
C GLN A 176 20.07 -12.95 -0.80
N HIS A 177 18.88 -13.43 -1.20
CA HIS A 177 17.76 -13.72 -0.32
C HIS A 177 17.32 -12.50 0.52
N ILE A 178 17.44 -11.28 -0.06
CA ILE A 178 16.95 -10.04 0.54
C ILE A 178 15.54 -9.80 0.05
N ILE A 179 14.60 -9.67 0.96
CA ILE A 179 13.22 -9.29 0.65
C ILE A 179 13.15 -7.78 0.41
N LEU A 180 12.47 -7.38 -0.66
CA LEU A 180 12.27 -5.98 -1.03
C LEU A 180 10.81 -5.59 -0.86
N VAL A 181 10.59 -4.47 -0.14
CA VAL A 181 9.28 -3.85 0.00
C VAL A 181 9.38 -2.40 -0.48
N ASP A 182 8.72 -2.09 -1.58
CA ASP A 182 8.61 -0.72 -2.10
C ASP A 182 7.42 0.02 -1.48
N GLY A 183 7.25 1.31 -1.83
CA GLY A 183 6.21 2.15 -1.26
C GLY A 183 4.80 1.60 -1.48
N LYS A 184 4.52 0.99 -2.63
CA LYS A 184 3.22 0.38 -2.92
C LYS A 184 2.98 -0.83 -2.00
N ARG A 185 3.93 -1.76 -1.96
CA ARG A 185 3.80 -2.97 -1.12
C ARG A 185 3.78 -2.63 0.37
N LEU A 186 4.49 -1.58 0.80
CA LEU A 186 4.44 -1.08 2.17
C LEU A 186 3.01 -0.67 2.57
N THR A 187 2.37 0.18 1.77
CA THR A 187 1.01 0.66 2.09
C THR A 187 -0.05 -0.44 2.01
N GLU A 188 0.09 -1.39 1.09
CA GLU A 188 -0.75 -2.60 1.05
C GLU A 188 -0.64 -3.39 2.35
N LEU A 189 0.57 -3.64 2.85
CA LEU A 189 0.80 -4.35 4.11
C LEU A 189 0.28 -3.54 5.31
N MET A 190 0.46 -2.22 5.32
CA MET A 190 -0.09 -1.36 6.38
C MET A 190 -1.62 -1.46 6.45
N ILE A 191 -2.31 -1.47 5.32
CA ILE A 191 -3.77 -1.63 5.25
C ILE A 191 -4.17 -3.03 5.72
N GLU A 192 -3.51 -4.07 5.22
CA GLU A 192 -3.78 -5.48 5.52
C GLU A 192 -3.66 -5.79 7.03
N TYR A 193 -2.60 -5.26 7.65
CA TYR A 193 -2.30 -5.53 9.07
C TYR A 193 -2.74 -4.42 10.03
N GLY A 194 -3.48 -3.42 9.54
CA GLY A 194 -4.09 -2.38 10.37
C GLY A 194 -3.09 -1.39 10.98
N VAL A 195 -1.92 -1.18 10.34
CA VAL A 195 -0.90 -0.23 10.81
C VAL A 195 -1.12 1.14 10.17
N GLY A 196 -1.32 2.17 10.98
CA GLY A 196 -1.59 3.52 10.51
C GLY A 196 -2.99 3.75 9.92
N VAL A 197 -3.89 2.77 10.05
CA VAL A 197 -5.28 2.84 9.57
C VAL A 197 -6.27 2.48 10.66
N SER A 198 -7.51 2.95 10.51
CA SER A 198 -8.64 2.55 11.36
C SER A 198 -9.85 2.22 10.51
N THR A 199 -10.64 1.23 10.94
CA THR A 199 -11.87 0.84 10.24
C THR A 199 -12.94 1.89 10.46
N GLN A 200 -13.33 2.61 9.40
CA GLN A 200 -14.45 3.55 9.45
C GLN A 200 -15.81 2.84 9.33
N LYS A 201 -15.90 1.82 8.48
CA LYS A 201 -17.15 1.10 8.21
C LYS A 201 -16.86 -0.33 7.73
N ALA A 202 -17.67 -1.29 8.22
CA ALA A 202 -17.63 -2.67 7.75
C ALA A 202 -18.93 -3.00 7.00
N TYR A 203 -18.80 -3.68 5.87
CA TYR A 203 -19.93 -4.15 5.06
C TYR A 203 -19.95 -5.68 5.08
N LEU A 204 -21.11 -6.25 5.46
CA LEU A 204 -21.31 -7.69 5.48
C LEU A 204 -22.22 -8.08 4.33
N VAL A 205 -21.69 -8.81 3.36
CA VAL A 205 -22.48 -9.39 2.27
C VAL A 205 -23.09 -10.70 2.75
N LYS A 206 -24.41 -10.83 2.68
CA LYS A 206 -25.14 -12.05 3.06
C LYS A 206 -25.67 -12.76 1.83
N ARG A 207 -25.75 -14.06 1.91
CA ARG A 207 -26.42 -14.91 0.91
C ARG A 207 -27.54 -15.70 1.56
N VAL A 208 -28.45 -16.25 0.76
CA VAL A 208 -29.45 -17.21 1.22
C VAL A 208 -28.72 -18.47 1.70
N ASP A 209 -29.03 -18.90 2.91
CA ASP A 209 -28.57 -20.16 3.47
C ASP A 209 -29.46 -21.30 2.94
N GLY A 210 -28.97 -22.02 1.93
CA GLY A 210 -29.71 -23.13 1.30
C GLY A 210 -29.98 -24.27 2.26
N ASP A 211 -29.08 -24.51 3.21
CA ASP A 211 -29.20 -25.63 4.17
C ASP A 211 -30.37 -25.37 5.13
N TYR A 212 -30.60 -24.12 5.54
CA TYR A 212 -31.73 -23.74 6.38
C TYR A 212 -33.09 -24.06 5.73
N PHE A 213 -33.19 -24.05 4.41
CA PHE A 213 -34.44 -24.29 3.65
C PHE A 213 -34.54 -25.72 3.11
N SER A 214 -33.51 -26.57 3.24
CA SER A 214 -33.49 -27.94 2.73
C SER A 214 -33.92 -29.00 3.72
N ASP A 215 -34.03 -28.67 5.03
CA ASP A 215 -34.46 -29.56 6.11
C ASP A 215 -36.00 -29.44 6.34
N ASN A 216 -36.83 -29.74 5.32
CA ASN A 216 -38.27 -30.02 5.48
C ASN A 216 -38.72 -31.16 4.57
#